data_274acb40c6c48ddbff4dffe213fff94e
#
_entry.id   274acb40c6c48ddbff4dffe213fff94e
#
_cell.length_a   1.000
_cell.length_b   1.000
_cell.length_c   1.000
_cell.angle_alpha   90.00
_cell.angle_beta   90.00
_cell.angle_gamma   90.00
#
_symmetry.space_group_name_H-M   'P 1'
#
loop_
_entity.id
_entity.type
_entity.pdbx_description
1 polymer ?
#
loop_
_entity_poly.entity_id
_entity_poly.type
_entity_poly.pdbx_seq_one_letter_code
_entity_poly.pdbx_strand_id
1 'polypeptide(L)' 'MAMSAEEIESLIREGIPDAAVEITDLAGDGDHYAARVVAESFRGMPRVKQHQRVYQALGGRMGGELHALQLETAAPTGE' A
#
# COMPACT_ATOMS: atom_id res chain seq x y z
N MET A 1 -1.60 -12.63 13.86
CA MET A 1 -2.68 -12.80 12.89
C MET A 1 -2.42 -11.97 11.66
N ALA A 2 -2.72 -12.52 10.51
CA ALA A 2 -2.47 -11.80 9.26
C ALA A 2 -3.51 -10.70 9.04
N MET A 3 -3.12 -9.65 8.38
CA MET A 3 -4.04 -8.59 7.97
C MET A 3 -4.80 -9.05 6.72
N SER A 4 -6.07 -8.70 6.66
CA SER A 4 -6.84 -8.95 5.44
C SER A 4 -6.51 -7.89 4.38
N ALA A 5 -6.78 -8.22 3.12
CA ALA A 5 -6.61 -7.25 2.03
C ALA A 5 -7.43 -5.99 2.28
N GLU A 6 -8.62 -6.14 2.82
CA GLU A 6 -9.50 -5.00 3.10
C GLU A 6 -8.91 -4.10 4.17
N GLU A 7 -8.28 -4.68 5.20
CA GLU A 7 -7.63 -3.88 6.22
C GLU A 7 -6.47 -3.08 5.66
N ILE A 8 -5.65 -3.72 4.82
CA ILE A 8 -4.52 -3.05 4.19
C ILE A 8 -5.01 -1.88 3.35
N GLU A 9 -6.02 -2.12 2.53
CA GLU A 9 -6.58 -1.09 1.67
C GLU A 9 -7.13 0.08 2.49
N SER A 10 -7.87 -0.21 3.54
CA SER A 10 -8.46 0.83 4.39
C SER A 10 -7.40 1.69 5.04
N LEU A 11 -6.36 1.06 5.57
CA LEU A 11 -5.29 1.81 6.23
C LEU A 11 -4.56 2.71 5.26
N ILE A 12 -4.30 2.22 4.05
CA ILE A 12 -3.62 3.03 3.05
C ILE A 12 -4.50 4.21 2.66
N ARG A 13 -5.78 3.98 2.46
CA ARG A 13 -6.70 5.06 2.08
C ARG A 13 -6.87 6.11 3.18
N GLU A 14 -6.81 5.67 4.43
CA GLU A 14 -6.89 6.62 5.54
C GLU A 14 -5.68 7.54 5.58
N GLY A 15 -4.50 6.99 5.30
CA GLY A 15 -3.28 7.79 5.30
C GLY A 15 -3.07 8.56 4.01
N ILE A 16 -3.63 8.10 2.90
CA ILE A 16 -3.49 8.72 1.59
C ILE A 16 -4.87 8.79 0.94
N PRO A 17 -5.68 9.78 1.31
CA PRO A 17 -7.10 9.80 0.90
C PRO A 17 -7.35 9.84 -0.59
N ASP A 18 -6.40 10.32 -1.38
CA ASP A 18 -6.55 10.39 -2.83
C ASP A 18 -6.04 9.13 -3.53
N ALA A 19 -5.67 8.10 -2.78
CA ALA A 19 -5.07 6.91 -3.38
C ALA A 19 -6.12 5.98 -3.98
N ALA A 20 -5.78 5.43 -5.14
CA ALA A 20 -6.43 4.25 -5.68
C ALA A 20 -5.59 3.07 -5.27
N VAL A 21 -6.17 2.13 -4.55
CA VAL A 21 -5.45 1.02 -3.94
C VAL A 21 -5.96 -0.29 -4.48
N GLU A 22 -5.04 -1.16 -4.87
CA GLU A 22 -5.37 -2.49 -5.37
C GLU A 22 -4.50 -3.48 -4.62
N ILE A 23 -5.11 -4.43 -3.94
CA ILE A 23 -4.41 -5.41 -3.13
C ILE A 23 -4.65 -6.80 -3.71
N THR A 24 -3.58 -7.56 -3.90
CA THR A 24 -3.65 -8.92 -4.39
C THR A 24 -2.99 -9.86 -3.38
N ASP A 25 -3.68 -10.93 -3.03
CA ASP A 25 -3.13 -11.96 -2.16
C ASP A 25 -2.36 -12.94 -3.04
N LEU A 26 -1.04 -12.89 -2.98
CA LEU A 26 -0.20 -13.62 -3.92
C LEU A 26 -0.19 -15.13 -3.71
N ALA A 27 -0.29 -15.56 -2.45
CA ALA A 27 -0.19 -16.97 -2.12
C ALA A 27 -1.49 -17.58 -1.64
N GLY A 28 -2.54 -16.77 -1.48
CA GLY A 28 -3.80 -17.25 -0.96
C GLY A 28 -3.77 -17.60 0.52
N ASP A 29 -2.74 -17.14 1.23
CA ASP A 29 -2.56 -17.50 2.63
C ASP A 29 -2.79 -16.31 3.59
N GLY A 30 -3.12 -15.14 3.06
CA GLY A 30 -3.33 -13.96 3.90
C GLY A 30 -2.06 -13.33 4.44
N ASP A 31 -0.90 -13.73 3.94
CA ASP A 31 0.38 -13.28 4.46
C ASP A 31 1.24 -12.58 3.41
N HIS A 32 1.07 -12.93 2.15
CA HIS A 32 1.90 -12.41 1.06
C HIS A 32 1.02 -11.61 0.12
N TYR A 33 1.19 -10.30 0.13
CA TYR A 33 0.34 -9.40 -0.65
C TYR A 33 1.14 -8.57 -1.63
N ALA A 34 0.51 -8.19 -2.73
CA ALA A 34 0.99 -7.14 -3.60
C ALA A 34 0.03 -5.97 -3.48
N ALA A 35 0.58 -4.79 -3.29
CA ALA A 35 -0.22 -3.56 -3.20
C ALA A 35 0.19 -2.61 -4.30
N ARG A 36 -0.77 -2.12 -5.05
CA ARG A 36 -0.55 -1.07 -6.03
C ARG A 36 -1.28 0.17 -5.55
N VAL A 37 -0.53 1.25 -5.33
CA VAL A 37 -1.07 2.48 -4.79
C VAL A 37 -0.76 3.60 -5.76
N VAL A 38 -1.81 4.21 -6.31
CA VAL A 38 -1.67 5.31 -7.25
C VAL A 38 -2.34 6.52 -6.64
N ALA A 39 -1.59 7.61 -6.50
CA ALA A 39 -2.11 8.81 -5.86
C ALA A 39 -1.55 10.05 -6.52
N GLU A 40 -2.41 11.05 -6.70
CA GLU A 40 -1.97 12.33 -7.24
C GLU A 40 -0.90 12.97 -6.35
N SER A 41 -1.01 12.77 -5.05
CA SER A 41 -0.03 13.31 -4.10
C SER A 41 1.37 12.72 -4.27
N PHE A 42 1.49 11.62 -5.02
CA PHE A 42 2.80 11.04 -5.32
C PHE A 42 3.51 11.74 -6.48
N ARG A 43 2.82 12.62 -7.19
CA ARG A 43 3.40 13.27 -8.36
C ARG A 43 4.58 14.14 -7.94
N GLY A 44 5.72 13.95 -8.60
CA GLY A 44 6.94 14.66 -8.27
C GLY A 44 7.69 14.11 -7.06
N MET A 45 7.16 13.06 -6.44
CA MET A 45 7.75 12.48 -5.24
C MET A 45 8.63 11.29 -5.65
N PRO A 46 9.86 11.20 -5.10
CA PRO A 46 10.71 10.03 -5.37
C PRO A 46 10.05 8.76 -4.88
N ARG A 47 10.36 7.64 -5.56
CA ARG A 47 9.73 6.36 -5.22
C ARG A 47 9.94 5.99 -3.75
N VAL A 48 11.12 6.25 -3.21
CA VAL A 48 11.41 5.93 -1.81
C VAL A 48 10.43 6.65 -0.89
N LYS A 49 10.13 7.90 -1.18
CA LYS A 49 9.19 8.65 -0.36
C LYS A 49 7.76 8.18 -0.55
N GLN A 50 7.40 7.77 -1.75
CA GLN A 50 6.08 7.18 -2.00
C GLN A 50 5.90 5.93 -1.14
N HIS A 51 6.90 5.07 -1.11
CA HIS A 51 6.84 3.85 -0.31
C HIS A 51 6.76 4.18 1.18
N GLN A 52 7.50 5.17 1.63
CA GLN A 52 7.45 5.58 3.03
C GLN A 52 6.04 6.05 3.43
N ARG A 53 5.36 6.77 2.53
CA ARG A 53 4.01 7.22 2.81
C ARG A 53 3.07 6.03 3.03
N VAL A 54 3.22 4.99 2.22
CA VAL A 54 2.40 3.79 2.38
C VAL A 54 2.71 3.08 3.68
N TYR A 55 3.99 2.93 4.02
CA TYR A 55 4.36 2.28 5.28
C TYR A 55 3.86 3.07 6.49
N GLN A 56 3.90 4.38 6.42
CA GLN A 56 3.36 5.22 7.48
C GLN A 56 1.85 5.03 7.63
N ALA A 57 1.15 4.89 6.52
CA ALA A 57 -0.29 4.64 6.54
C ALA A 57 -0.61 3.30 7.20
N LEU A 58 0.27 2.32 7.04
CA LEU A 58 0.10 1.02 7.66
C LEU A 58 0.45 1.02 9.15
N GLY A 59 1.04 2.11 9.64
CA GLY A 59 1.20 2.31 11.07
C GLY A 59 2.13 1.35 11.76
N GLY A 60 3.16 0.87 11.06
CA GLY A 60 4.13 -0.03 11.67
C GLY A 60 3.69 -1.47 11.74
N ARG A 61 2.62 -1.83 11.06
CA ARG A 61 2.15 -3.23 11.06
C ARG A 61 2.96 -4.12 10.12
N MET A 62 3.82 -3.50 9.32
CA MET A 62 4.76 -4.25 8.50
C MET A 62 5.72 -5.03 9.40
N GLY A 63 5.95 -6.29 9.06
CA GLY A 63 6.87 -7.13 9.82
C GLY A 63 6.23 -7.83 11.01
N GLY A 64 5.09 -7.34 11.48
CA GLY A 64 4.34 -7.99 12.54
C GLY A 64 3.16 -8.73 11.97
N GLU A 65 2.08 -7.99 11.69
CA GLU A 65 0.87 -8.57 11.15
C GLU A 65 0.97 -8.84 9.65
N LEU A 66 1.88 -8.16 8.97
CA LEU A 66 2.06 -8.26 7.53
C LEU A 66 3.51 -8.60 7.24
N HIS A 67 3.77 -9.83 6.82
CA HIS A 67 5.13 -10.33 6.66
C HIS A 67 5.77 -9.93 5.34
N ALA A 68 5.01 -9.93 4.27
CA ALA A 68 5.56 -9.62 2.96
C ALA A 68 4.58 -8.78 2.17
N LEU A 69 5.05 -7.65 1.69
CA LEU A 69 4.25 -6.76 0.87
C LEU A 69 5.10 -6.30 -0.31
N GLN A 70 4.70 -6.71 -1.51
CA GLN A 70 5.26 -6.15 -2.72
C GLN A 70 4.55 -4.84 -3.00
N LEU A 71 5.29 -3.75 -3.01
CA LEU A 71 4.69 -2.43 -3.10
C LEU A 71 5.03 -1.77 -4.42
N GLU A 72 4.01 -1.36 -5.13
CA GLU A 72 4.14 -0.59 -6.36
C GLU A 72 3.41 0.73 -6.18
N THR A 73 4.08 1.84 -6.43
CA THR A 73 3.49 3.16 -6.26
C THR A 73 3.72 3.99 -7.50
N ALA A 74 2.78 4.90 -7.76
CA ALA A 74 2.87 5.79 -8.91
C ALA A 74 1.91 6.94 -8.75
N ALA A 75 2.16 8.01 -9.52
CA ALA A 75 1.16 9.06 -9.72
C ALA A 75 0.24 8.64 -10.86
N PRO A 76 -0.99 9.17 -10.93
CA PRO A 76 -1.88 8.84 -12.04
C PRO A 76 -1.26 9.23 -13.37
N THR A 77 -1.49 8.38 -14.38
CA THR A 77 -0.95 8.64 -15.70
C THR A 77 -1.97 9.28 -16.61
N GLY A 78 -3.03 9.72 -16.09
CA GLY A 78 -4.14 10.22 -16.89
C GLY A 78 -3.82 11.50 -17.63
N GLU A 79 -2.74 11.89 -17.64
CA GLU A 79 -2.39 12.99 -18.38
C GLU A 79 -3.41 13.60 -19.16
#